data_6e2269d07c6dc9900ca7debb2649cc54
#
_entry.id   6e2269d07c6dc9900ca7debb2649cc54
#
_cell.length_a   1.000
_cell.length_b   1.000
_cell.length_c   1.000
_cell.angle_alpha   90.00
_cell.angle_beta   90.00
_cell.angle_gamma   90.00
#
_symmetry.space_group_name_H-M   'P 1'
#
loop_
_entity.id
_entity.type
_entity.pdbx_description
1 polymer ?
#
loop_
_entity_poly.entity_id
_entity_poly.type
_entity_poly.pdbx_seq_one_letter_code
_entity_poly.pdbx_strand_id
1 'polypeptide(L)'
;MEKVVFMHGQDKEGHPVCYNVYGEFQEKDLYSKAFGDEEKRRKFLRWRIQFLEKGIRQHLDFSPGGVCTMVQVTDLKNSPGPGKRELRQATNQALALLQDNYPEFVAKQVFINVPWWYLAFNRMISPFLTQRTKSKFVFAGPSKSSETLFKYVAPEQVPVQYGGLSKENDPDFTTADAVTEVIIKPSAKHPIEIPVTESCNLVWELRVLGWDVTYGAEFVPGAEDGYTVIVQKARKLIATDEPVVKNSFKTGDTGKIVLTIDNTTSKKKKLLYRYKIKTSTESILRVPLKNIKLNLKRRETRKCSS
;
A
#
# COMPACT_ATOMS: atom_id res chain seq x y z
N MET A 1 19.16 1.44 -1.90
CA MET A 1 18.48 2.13 -3.02
C MET A 1 17.03 1.69 -3.20
N GLU A 2 16.68 0.45 -2.88
CA GLU A 2 15.31 -0.09 -3.01
C GLU A 2 14.22 0.68 -2.24
N LYS A 3 14.58 1.33 -1.14
CA LYS A 3 13.66 2.22 -0.40
C LYS A 3 13.34 3.54 -1.11
N VAL A 4 14.24 3.97 -2.02
CA VAL A 4 14.09 5.26 -2.72
C VAL A 4 13.14 5.15 -3.90
N VAL A 5 13.16 4.02 -4.61
CA VAL A 5 12.27 3.75 -5.76
C VAL A 5 11.86 2.30 -5.75
N PHE A 6 10.55 2.04 -5.83
CA PHE A 6 9.99 0.69 -5.90
C PHE A 6 8.68 0.66 -6.69
N MET A 7 8.39 -0.50 -7.27
CA MET A 7 7.09 -0.77 -7.91
C MET A 7 6.17 -1.43 -6.89
N HIS A 8 4.92 -0.98 -6.82
CA HIS A 8 3.94 -1.60 -5.94
C HIS A 8 2.50 -1.33 -6.40
N GLY A 9 1.74 -2.40 -6.61
CA GLY A 9 0.34 -2.33 -6.98
C GLY A 9 0.08 -1.74 -8.36
N GLN A 10 -1.19 -1.50 -8.64
CA GLN A 10 -1.66 -0.88 -9.87
C GLN A 10 -2.75 0.14 -9.58
N ASP A 11 -2.96 1.07 -10.50
CA ASP A 11 -4.07 2.01 -10.41
C ASP A 11 -5.40 1.37 -10.82
N LYS A 12 -6.49 2.14 -10.79
CA LYS A 12 -7.85 1.66 -11.13
C LYS A 12 -8.04 1.36 -12.61
N GLU A 13 -7.10 1.78 -13.46
CA GLU A 13 -7.09 1.54 -14.91
C GLU A 13 -6.10 0.43 -15.29
N GLY A 14 -5.41 -0.18 -14.30
CA GLY A 14 -4.45 -1.26 -14.49
C GLY A 14 -3.01 -0.81 -14.70
N HIS A 15 -2.71 0.50 -14.65
CA HIS A 15 -1.33 0.97 -14.78
C HIS A 15 -0.51 0.60 -13.54
N PRO A 16 0.68 -0.01 -13.70
CA PRO A 16 1.58 -0.26 -12.57
C PRO A 16 2.02 1.04 -11.91
N VAL A 17 2.15 1.02 -10.59
CA VAL A 17 2.51 2.21 -9.80
C VAL A 17 3.95 2.16 -9.34
N CYS A 18 4.73 3.18 -9.71
CA CYS A 18 6.10 3.39 -9.29
C CYS A 18 6.17 4.49 -8.23
N TYR A 19 6.70 4.15 -7.06
CA TYR A 19 6.89 5.09 -5.95
C TYR A 19 8.32 5.62 -5.94
N ASN A 20 8.48 6.95 -5.82
CA ASN A 20 9.74 7.66 -5.68
C ASN A 20 9.75 8.38 -4.33
N VAL A 21 10.60 7.96 -3.40
CA VAL A 21 10.62 8.42 -1.99
C VAL A 21 11.88 9.25 -1.78
N TYR A 22 11.83 10.52 -2.15
CA TYR A 22 13.02 11.39 -2.09
C TYR A 22 13.40 11.82 -0.67
N GLY A 23 12.50 11.64 0.31
CA GLY A 23 12.81 11.84 1.72
C GLY A 23 13.89 10.93 2.28
N GLU A 24 14.09 9.75 1.69
CA GLU A 24 15.17 8.83 2.07
C GLU A 24 16.57 9.46 1.92
N PHE A 25 16.72 10.45 1.05
CA PHE A 25 17.99 11.19 0.89
C PHE A 25 18.30 12.19 2.02
N GLN A 26 17.50 12.26 3.08
CA GLN A 26 17.91 12.88 4.33
C GLN A 26 18.97 12.07 5.07
N GLU A 27 19.02 10.76 4.88
CA GLU A 27 20.07 9.91 5.40
C GLU A 27 21.40 10.26 4.75
N LYS A 28 22.36 10.73 5.54
CA LYS A 28 23.66 11.26 5.07
C LYS A 28 24.45 10.23 4.28
N ASP A 29 24.46 8.97 4.73
CA ASP A 29 25.20 7.89 4.08
C ASP A 29 24.60 7.56 2.72
N LEU A 30 23.26 7.47 2.64
CA LEU A 30 22.56 7.23 1.40
C LEU A 30 22.76 8.39 0.42
N TYR A 31 22.67 9.63 0.91
CA TYR A 31 22.95 10.83 0.12
C TYR A 31 24.37 10.82 -0.45
N SER A 32 25.37 10.54 0.41
CA SER A 32 26.78 10.47 0.01
C SER A 32 27.05 9.36 -1.01
N LYS A 33 26.39 8.19 -0.86
CA LYS A 33 26.48 7.08 -1.82
C LYS A 33 25.89 7.43 -3.17
N ALA A 34 24.82 8.23 -3.20
CA ALA A 34 24.14 8.60 -4.44
C ALA A 34 24.75 9.83 -5.12
N PHE A 35 25.17 10.83 -4.35
CA PHE A 35 25.48 12.18 -4.87
C PHE A 35 26.84 12.73 -4.43
N GLY A 36 27.63 12.02 -3.63
CA GLY A 36 28.86 12.51 -3.01
C GLY A 36 29.94 13.01 -4.00
N ASP A 37 29.96 12.45 -5.21
CA ASP A 37 30.83 12.84 -6.31
C ASP A 37 30.16 12.56 -7.66
N GLU A 38 30.81 12.93 -8.76
CA GLU A 38 30.27 12.76 -10.11
C GLU A 38 30.13 11.30 -10.51
N GLU A 39 31.07 10.44 -10.12
CA GLU A 39 31.02 9.01 -10.42
C GLU A 39 29.83 8.33 -9.72
N LYS A 40 29.58 8.67 -8.45
CA LYS A 40 28.44 8.18 -7.68
C LYS A 40 27.12 8.65 -8.28
N ARG A 41 27.01 9.93 -8.70
CA ARG A 41 25.84 10.43 -9.42
C ARG A 41 25.58 9.66 -10.70
N ARG A 42 26.62 9.40 -11.50
CA ARG A 42 26.51 8.62 -12.74
C ARG A 42 26.06 7.18 -12.45
N LYS A 43 26.58 6.53 -11.40
CA LYS A 43 26.16 5.19 -10.97
C LYS A 43 24.69 5.19 -10.52
N PHE A 44 24.27 6.20 -9.76
CA PHE A 44 22.88 6.36 -9.32
C PHE A 44 21.94 6.55 -10.51
N LEU A 45 22.26 7.42 -11.46
CA LEU A 45 21.46 7.63 -12.66
C LEU A 45 21.36 6.36 -13.51
N ARG A 46 22.47 5.64 -13.70
CA ARG A 46 22.46 4.34 -14.41
C ARG A 46 21.54 3.34 -13.71
N TRP A 47 21.65 3.22 -12.40
CA TRP A 47 20.77 2.35 -11.61
C TRP A 47 19.29 2.77 -11.75
N ARG A 48 18.99 4.07 -11.74
CA ARG A 48 17.62 4.57 -11.89
C ARG A 48 17.02 4.23 -13.25
N ILE A 49 17.81 4.34 -14.31
CA ILE A 49 17.39 3.95 -15.67
C ILE A 49 17.22 2.42 -15.76
N GLN A 50 18.15 1.64 -15.23
CA GLN A 50 18.03 0.18 -15.19
C GLN A 50 16.76 -0.26 -14.43
N PHE A 51 16.43 0.41 -13.33
CA PHE A 51 15.19 0.16 -12.59
C PHE A 51 13.96 0.44 -13.47
N LEU A 52 13.94 1.57 -14.18
CA LEU A 52 12.85 1.91 -15.10
C LEU A 52 12.71 0.87 -16.23
N GLU A 53 13.80 0.51 -16.89
CA GLU A 53 13.83 -0.51 -17.93
C GLU A 53 13.29 -1.87 -17.45
N LYS A 54 13.72 -2.27 -16.24
CA LYS A 54 13.19 -3.48 -15.61
C LYS A 54 11.68 -3.38 -15.37
N GLY A 55 11.21 -2.24 -14.87
CA GLY A 55 9.78 -1.97 -14.64
C GLY A 55 8.97 -2.03 -15.94
N ILE A 56 9.48 -1.43 -17.02
CA ILE A 56 8.86 -1.46 -18.34
C ILE A 56 8.70 -2.91 -18.82
N ARG A 57 9.78 -3.69 -18.79
CA ARG A 57 9.79 -5.09 -19.29
C ARG A 57 8.93 -6.04 -18.43
N GLN A 58 8.77 -5.78 -17.16
CA GLN A 58 8.06 -6.68 -16.24
C GLN A 58 6.58 -6.35 -16.07
N HIS A 59 6.19 -5.09 -16.28
CA HIS A 59 4.87 -4.62 -15.88
C HIS A 59 4.08 -3.97 -17.03
N LEU A 60 4.71 -3.63 -18.16
CA LEU A 60 3.99 -3.02 -19.28
C LEU A 60 3.71 -4.05 -20.38
N ASP A 61 2.54 -3.90 -20.98
CA ASP A 61 2.09 -4.71 -22.11
C ASP A 61 1.88 -3.82 -23.33
N PHE A 62 2.66 -4.05 -24.37
CA PHE A 62 2.61 -3.30 -25.63
C PHE A 62 1.77 -3.98 -26.70
N SER A 63 1.03 -5.04 -26.36
CA SER A 63 0.05 -5.64 -27.27
C SER A 63 -1.14 -4.68 -27.49
N PRO A 64 -1.90 -4.83 -28.59
CA PRO A 64 -3.09 -4.03 -28.82
C PRO A 64 -4.07 -4.12 -27.66
N GLY A 65 -4.37 -2.97 -27.02
CA GLY A 65 -5.21 -2.89 -25.83
C GLY A 65 -4.49 -3.16 -24.50
N GLY A 66 -3.20 -3.46 -24.52
CA GLY A 66 -2.38 -3.63 -23.32
C GLY A 66 -2.05 -2.30 -22.62
N VAL A 67 -1.69 -2.38 -21.35
CA VAL A 67 -1.30 -1.21 -20.52
C VAL A 67 0.17 -0.90 -20.75
N CYS A 68 0.46 0.14 -21.55
CA CYS A 68 1.82 0.53 -21.95
C CYS A 68 2.39 1.73 -21.17
N THR A 69 1.69 2.23 -20.17
CA THR A 69 2.13 3.37 -19.34
C THR A 69 2.02 3.05 -17.85
N MET A 70 2.69 3.83 -17.01
CA MET A 70 2.69 3.67 -15.56
C MET A 70 2.31 4.96 -14.84
N VAL A 71 1.82 4.83 -13.61
CA VAL A 71 1.64 5.95 -12.68
C VAL A 71 2.91 6.14 -11.87
N GLN A 72 3.40 7.37 -11.79
CA GLN A 72 4.52 7.75 -10.94
C GLN A 72 3.98 8.47 -9.70
N VAL A 73 4.25 7.94 -8.51
CA VAL A 73 3.96 8.60 -7.24
C VAL A 73 5.27 9.12 -6.68
N THR A 74 5.36 10.42 -6.43
CA THR A 74 6.55 11.06 -5.85
C THR A 74 6.22 11.58 -4.46
N ASP A 75 6.81 10.97 -3.45
CA ASP A 75 6.70 11.41 -2.06
C ASP A 75 7.77 12.44 -1.74
N LEU A 76 7.31 13.66 -1.42
CA LEU A 76 8.17 14.78 -1.04
C LEU A 76 8.27 14.98 0.48
N LYS A 77 7.72 14.07 1.29
CA LYS A 77 7.89 14.11 2.74
C LYS A 77 9.38 14.05 3.06
N ASN A 78 9.84 15.02 3.85
CA ASN A 78 11.26 15.11 4.25
C ASN A 78 12.25 15.18 3.07
N SER A 79 11.80 15.48 1.86
CA SER A 79 12.70 15.64 0.73
C SER A 79 13.70 16.75 0.99
N PRO A 80 15.00 16.56 0.67
CA PRO A 80 15.97 17.63 0.75
C PRO A 80 15.53 18.83 -0.08
N GLY A 81 15.60 20.02 0.52
CA GLY A 81 15.18 21.25 -0.14
C GLY A 81 16.04 21.60 -1.37
N PRO A 82 15.65 22.64 -2.12
CA PRO A 82 16.32 23.05 -3.36
C PRO A 82 17.78 23.51 -3.19
N GLY A 83 18.23 23.70 -1.95
CA GLY A 83 19.62 24.07 -1.63
C GLY A 83 20.67 22.97 -1.85
N LYS A 84 20.24 21.71 -2.02
CA LYS A 84 21.15 20.59 -2.31
C LYS A 84 21.52 20.57 -3.81
N ARG A 85 22.66 21.17 -4.14
CA ARG A 85 23.15 21.37 -5.52
C ARG A 85 23.29 20.04 -6.28
N GLU A 86 23.87 19.04 -5.63
CA GLU A 86 24.15 17.72 -6.25
C GLU A 86 22.87 16.99 -6.61
N LEU A 87 21.87 16.99 -5.70
CA LEU A 87 20.57 16.42 -5.95
C LEU A 87 19.85 17.13 -7.11
N ARG A 88 19.91 18.46 -7.14
CA ARG A 88 19.33 19.26 -8.23
C ARG A 88 19.97 18.91 -9.58
N GLN A 89 21.31 18.79 -9.64
CA GLN A 89 22.02 18.38 -10.86
C GLN A 89 21.60 16.99 -11.31
N ALA A 90 21.54 16.01 -10.38
CA ALA A 90 21.11 14.65 -10.68
C ALA A 90 19.67 14.62 -11.18
N THR A 91 18.77 15.41 -10.57
CA THR A 91 17.37 15.52 -10.99
C THR A 91 17.25 16.07 -12.41
N ASN A 92 17.97 17.15 -12.72
CA ASN A 92 17.97 17.75 -14.07
C ASN A 92 18.51 16.77 -15.12
N GLN A 93 19.58 16.04 -14.82
CA GLN A 93 20.13 15.01 -15.70
C GLN A 93 19.14 13.84 -15.89
N ALA A 94 18.48 13.39 -14.81
CA ALA A 94 17.46 12.35 -14.90
C ALA A 94 16.26 12.79 -15.75
N LEU A 95 15.81 14.04 -15.57
CA LEU A 95 14.69 14.59 -16.36
C LEU A 95 15.05 14.67 -17.85
N ALA A 96 16.23 15.17 -18.20
CA ALA A 96 16.68 15.20 -19.60
C ALA A 96 16.71 13.79 -20.20
N LEU A 97 17.36 12.83 -19.53
CA LEU A 97 17.41 11.43 -19.99
C LEU A 97 16.01 10.82 -20.17
N LEU A 98 15.09 11.09 -19.25
CA LEU A 98 13.73 10.56 -19.31
C LEU A 98 12.91 11.22 -20.42
N GLN A 99 13.04 12.52 -20.62
CA GLN A 99 12.34 13.24 -21.70
C GLN A 99 12.82 12.82 -23.08
N ASP A 100 14.12 12.63 -23.24
CA ASP A 100 14.72 12.32 -24.55
C ASP A 100 14.50 10.86 -24.96
N ASN A 101 14.47 9.92 -23.99
CA ASN A 101 14.49 8.48 -24.29
C ASN A 101 13.20 7.74 -23.89
N TYR A 102 12.38 8.31 -23.01
CA TYR A 102 11.17 7.67 -22.47
C TYR A 102 9.93 8.57 -22.57
N PRO A 103 9.63 9.12 -23.75
CA PRO A 103 8.41 9.90 -23.93
C PRO A 103 7.20 9.00 -23.71
N GLU A 104 6.16 9.54 -23.07
CA GLU A 104 4.84 8.91 -22.95
C GLU A 104 4.70 7.66 -22.07
N PHE A 105 5.75 7.16 -21.43
CA PHE A 105 5.62 6.06 -20.45
C PHE A 105 4.88 6.43 -19.16
N VAL A 106 4.55 7.69 -18.94
CA VAL A 106 3.86 8.16 -17.74
C VAL A 106 2.41 8.51 -18.06
N ALA A 107 1.48 7.71 -17.53
CA ALA A 107 0.05 7.98 -17.56
C ALA A 107 -0.29 9.17 -16.65
N LYS A 108 0.25 9.16 -15.42
CA LYS A 108 0.00 10.19 -14.40
C LYS A 108 1.20 10.34 -13.47
N GLN A 109 1.44 11.59 -13.05
CA GLN A 109 2.48 11.96 -12.08
C GLN A 109 1.80 12.53 -10.83
N VAL A 110 1.80 11.78 -9.73
CA VAL A 110 1.15 12.17 -8.48
C VAL A 110 2.21 12.56 -7.46
N PHE A 111 2.24 13.83 -7.08
CA PHE A 111 3.11 14.34 -6.01
C PHE A 111 2.32 14.36 -4.70
N ILE A 112 2.85 13.68 -3.67
CA ILE A 112 2.25 13.61 -2.34
C ILE A 112 3.18 14.23 -1.30
N ASN A 113 2.61 14.59 -0.14
CA ASN A 113 3.32 15.28 0.93
C ASN A 113 4.05 16.54 0.45
N VAL A 114 3.44 17.23 -0.51
CA VAL A 114 4.04 18.41 -1.15
C VAL A 114 4.11 19.55 -0.13
N PRO A 115 5.30 20.12 0.11
CA PRO A 115 5.44 21.28 0.99
C PRO A 115 4.67 22.48 0.45
N TRP A 116 4.17 23.34 1.34
CA TRP A 116 3.38 24.52 0.97
C TRP A 116 4.09 25.46 -0.01
N TRP A 117 5.40 25.66 0.14
CA TRP A 117 6.19 26.50 -0.74
C TRP A 117 6.31 25.96 -2.17
N TYR A 118 6.32 24.64 -2.32
CA TYR A 118 6.33 23.99 -3.63
C TYR A 118 4.98 24.18 -4.34
N LEU A 119 3.87 24.14 -3.62
CA LEU A 119 2.54 24.41 -4.17
C LEU A 119 2.43 25.85 -4.66
N ALA A 120 3.02 26.82 -3.95
CA ALA A 120 3.09 28.20 -4.38
C ALA A 120 3.92 28.35 -5.68
N PHE A 121 5.09 27.70 -5.72
CA PHE A 121 5.95 27.68 -6.92
C PHE A 121 5.22 27.06 -8.13
N ASN A 122 4.54 25.92 -7.93
CA ASN A 122 3.79 25.25 -9.00
C ASN A 122 2.66 26.15 -9.56
N ARG A 123 1.97 26.90 -8.71
CA ARG A 123 0.97 27.89 -9.17
C ARG A 123 1.60 28.97 -10.06
N MET A 124 2.80 29.40 -9.73
CA MET A 124 3.53 30.41 -10.50
C MET A 124 3.93 29.92 -11.89
N ILE A 125 4.36 28.65 -12.03
CA ILE A 125 4.80 28.10 -13.32
C ILE A 125 3.65 27.47 -14.14
N SER A 126 2.51 27.21 -13.52
CA SER A 126 1.36 26.58 -14.17
C SER A 126 0.90 27.26 -15.47
N PRO A 127 0.87 28.58 -15.60
CA PRO A 127 0.49 29.24 -16.86
C PRO A 127 1.38 28.86 -18.06
N PHE A 128 2.63 28.47 -17.81
CA PHE A 128 3.60 28.11 -18.86
C PHE A 128 3.53 26.62 -19.27
N LEU A 129 2.75 25.81 -18.55
CA LEU A 129 2.59 24.39 -18.88
C LEU A 129 1.45 24.18 -19.88
N THR A 130 1.63 23.24 -20.81
CA THR A 130 0.57 22.83 -21.74
C THR A 130 -0.59 22.17 -21.00
N GLN A 131 -1.79 22.18 -21.58
CA GLN A 131 -2.95 21.50 -20.98
C GLN A 131 -2.72 19.99 -20.82
N ARG A 132 -2.06 19.35 -21.79
CA ARG A 132 -1.68 17.92 -21.73
C ARG A 132 -0.76 17.63 -20.55
N THR A 133 0.23 18.48 -20.31
CA THR A 133 1.15 18.33 -19.17
C THR A 133 0.42 18.54 -17.84
N LYS A 134 -0.44 19.57 -17.77
CA LYS A 134 -1.24 19.83 -16.55
C LYS A 134 -2.15 18.67 -16.18
N SER A 135 -2.78 18.03 -17.16
CA SER A 135 -3.71 16.91 -16.91
C SER A 135 -3.02 15.68 -16.34
N LYS A 136 -1.72 15.52 -16.59
CA LYS A 136 -0.92 14.41 -16.03
C LYS A 136 -0.43 14.67 -14.61
N PHE A 137 -0.32 15.93 -14.16
CA PHE A 137 0.25 16.29 -12.86
C PHE A 137 -0.82 16.50 -11.80
N VAL A 138 -0.63 15.84 -10.67
CA VAL A 138 -1.49 15.95 -9.48
C VAL A 138 -0.63 16.26 -8.27
N PHE A 139 -1.04 17.26 -7.47
CA PHE A 139 -0.30 17.69 -6.30
C PHE A 139 -1.18 17.62 -5.05
N ALA A 140 -0.67 17.00 -3.99
CA ALA A 140 -1.35 16.90 -2.71
C ALA A 140 -0.42 17.25 -1.55
N GLY A 141 -0.87 18.17 -0.69
CA GLY A 141 -0.21 18.43 0.59
C GLY A 141 -0.38 17.26 1.57
N PRO A 142 0.36 17.25 2.69
CA PRO A 142 0.41 16.11 3.62
C PRO A 142 -0.94 15.61 4.10
N SER A 143 -1.87 16.51 4.44
CA SER A 143 -3.21 16.15 4.94
C SER A 143 -4.14 15.56 3.88
N LYS A 144 -3.79 15.66 2.59
CA LYS A 144 -4.60 15.22 1.45
C LYS A 144 -3.96 14.10 0.64
N SER A 145 -2.77 13.65 1.00
CA SER A 145 -1.99 12.68 0.24
C SER A 145 -2.73 11.35 0.05
N SER A 146 -3.21 10.72 1.12
CA SER A 146 -3.95 9.45 1.03
C SER A 146 -5.27 9.60 0.26
N GLU A 147 -6.05 10.65 0.55
CA GLU A 147 -7.31 10.93 -0.15
C GLU A 147 -7.09 11.12 -1.65
N THR A 148 -6.00 11.78 -2.02
CA THR A 148 -5.64 12.01 -3.42
C THR A 148 -5.20 10.72 -4.11
N LEU A 149 -4.40 9.88 -3.45
CA LEU A 149 -4.00 8.57 -3.98
C LEU A 149 -5.22 7.69 -4.25
N PHE A 150 -6.20 7.63 -3.34
CA PHE A 150 -7.39 6.80 -3.49
C PHE A 150 -8.32 7.21 -4.64
N LYS A 151 -8.14 8.40 -5.23
CA LYS A 151 -8.83 8.76 -6.47
C LYS A 151 -8.36 7.90 -7.65
N TYR A 152 -7.08 7.52 -7.65
CA TYR A 152 -6.43 6.81 -8.74
C TYR A 152 -6.12 5.35 -8.42
N VAL A 153 -5.70 5.06 -7.20
CA VAL A 153 -5.24 3.74 -6.75
C VAL A 153 -6.19 3.23 -5.67
N ALA A 154 -6.69 2.00 -5.80
CA ALA A 154 -7.56 1.40 -4.79
C ALA A 154 -6.81 1.15 -3.47
N PRO A 155 -7.45 1.28 -2.29
CA PRO A 155 -6.78 1.17 -1.00
C PRO A 155 -6.02 -0.14 -0.77
N GLU A 156 -6.48 -1.25 -1.36
CA GLU A 156 -5.80 -2.55 -1.34
C GLU A 156 -4.48 -2.56 -2.14
N GLN A 157 -4.31 -1.61 -3.07
CA GLN A 157 -3.11 -1.45 -3.89
C GLN A 157 -2.14 -0.42 -3.29
N VAL A 158 -2.61 0.45 -2.38
CA VAL A 158 -1.80 1.49 -1.76
C VAL A 158 -1.04 0.95 -0.55
N PRO A 159 0.29 1.13 -0.47
CA PRO A 159 1.08 0.74 0.70
C PRO A 159 0.56 1.35 2.01
N VAL A 160 0.69 0.60 3.11
CA VAL A 160 0.29 1.05 4.46
C VAL A 160 0.87 2.41 4.82
N GLN A 161 2.12 2.69 4.45
CA GLN A 161 2.78 3.98 4.72
C GLN A 161 2.08 5.18 4.06
N TYR A 162 1.31 4.98 3.00
CA TYR A 162 0.57 6.01 2.27
C TYR A 162 -0.93 6.02 2.54
N GLY A 163 -1.37 5.28 3.53
CA GLY A 163 -2.77 5.30 3.98
C GLY A 163 -3.59 4.08 3.56
N GLY A 164 -3.07 3.21 2.68
CA GLY A 164 -3.76 1.99 2.24
C GLY A 164 -3.63 0.81 3.20
N LEU A 165 -4.01 -0.36 2.72
CA LEU A 165 -3.92 -1.62 3.45
C LEU A 165 -2.91 -2.61 2.82
N SER A 166 -2.22 -2.22 1.74
CA SER A 166 -1.27 -3.12 1.09
C SER A 166 0.02 -3.26 1.89
N LYS A 167 0.37 -4.51 2.21
CA LYS A 167 1.57 -4.88 2.94
C LYS A 167 2.27 -6.03 2.20
N GLU A 168 3.58 -5.89 1.99
CA GLU A 168 4.36 -6.97 1.38
C GLU A 168 4.37 -8.21 2.30
N ASN A 169 4.26 -9.39 1.69
CA ASN A 169 4.30 -10.67 2.38
C ASN A 169 3.24 -10.83 3.50
N ASP A 170 2.08 -10.17 3.38
CA ASP A 170 0.99 -10.43 4.32
C ASP A 170 0.48 -11.86 4.13
N PRO A 171 0.40 -12.69 5.20
CA PRO A 171 0.00 -14.09 5.09
C PRO A 171 -1.49 -14.28 4.81
N ASP A 172 -2.31 -13.26 5.04
CA ASP A 172 -3.75 -13.35 4.97
C ASP A 172 -4.35 -12.59 3.81
N PHE A 173 -3.79 -11.42 3.48
CA PHE A 173 -4.33 -10.50 2.48
C PHE A 173 -3.33 -10.16 1.39
N THR A 174 -3.85 -10.03 0.18
CA THR A 174 -3.12 -9.63 -1.03
C THR A 174 -3.73 -8.37 -1.63
N THR A 175 -3.12 -7.84 -2.67
CA THR A 175 -3.67 -6.74 -3.46
C THR A 175 -4.93 -7.12 -4.25
N ALA A 176 -5.26 -8.41 -4.38
CA ALA A 176 -6.49 -8.90 -5.01
C ALA A 176 -7.69 -8.91 -4.04
N ASP A 177 -7.45 -8.80 -2.74
CA ASP A 177 -8.50 -8.79 -1.73
C ASP A 177 -9.04 -7.36 -1.56
N ALA A 178 -10.21 -7.10 -2.14
CA ALA A 178 -10.82 -5.78 -2.18
C ALA A 178 -11.08 -5.18 -0.79
N VAL A 179 -10.89 -3.88 -0.67
CA VAL A 179 -11.12 -3.10 0.54
C VAL A 179 -12.44 -2.35 0.44
N THR A 180 -13.25 -2.43 1.49
CA THR A 180 -14.46 -1.61 1.63
C THR A 180 -14.11 -0.28 2.28
N GLU A 181 -14.56 0.82 1.65
CA GLU A 181 -14.41 2.19 2.15
C GLU A 181 -15.73 2.70 2.73
N VAL A 182 -15.70 3.19 3.96
CA VAL A 182 -16.88 3.76 4.63
C VAL A 182 -16.55 5.13 5.21
N ILE A 183 -17.48 6.07 5.09
CA ILE A 183 -17.39 7.37 5.76
C ILE A 183 -18.23 7.35 7.03
N ILE A 184 -17.56 7.43 8.16
CA ILE A 184 -18.22 7.53 9.48
C ILE A 184 -18.46 9.00 9.78
N LYS A 185 -19.74 9.35 10.00
CA LYS A 185 -20.15 10.71 10.34
C LYS A 185 -19.59 11.15 11.71
N PRO A 186 -19.51 12.46 12.00
CA PRO A 186 -19.22 12.96 13.34
C PRO A 186 -20.21 12.40 14.36
N SER A 187 -19.73 12.11 15.56
CA SER A 187 -20.54 11.62 16.70
C SER A 187 -21.42 10.41 16.34
N ALA A 188 -20.95 9.55 15.44
CA ALA A 188 -21.68 8.38 14.98
C ALA A 188 -20.93 7.08 15.26
N LYS A 189 -21.70 6.06 15.64
CA LYS A 189 -21.25 4.68 15.79
C LYS A 189 -21.59 3.91 14.53
N HIS A 190 -20.63 3.15 14.01
CA HIS A 190 -20.79 2.37 12.79
C HIS A 190 -20.48 0.89 13.07
N PRO A 191 -21.51 0.03 13.14
CA PRO A 191 -21.33 -1.41 13.23
C PRO A 191 -21.09 -2.00 11.83
N ILE A 192 -20.21 -2.99 11.74
CA ILE A 192 -20.01 -3.86 10.57
C ILE A 192 -20.35 -5.26 11.01
N GLU A 193 -21.37 -5.85 10.40
CA GLU A 193 -21.81 -7.21 10.67
C GLU A 193 -21.25 -8.14 9.60
N ILE A 194 -20.51 -9.16 10.03
CA ILE A 194 -19.93 -10.19 9.16
C ILE A 194 -20.62 -11.50 9.51
N PRO A 195 -21.51 -12.03 8.64
CA PRO A 195 -22.21 -13.27 8.92
C PRO A 195 -21.25 -14.47 8.90
N VAL A 196 -21.48 -15.40 9.81
CA VAL A 196 -20.74 -16.65 9.94
C VAL A 196 -21.74 -17.80 9.88
N THR A 197 -21.72 -18.56 8.80
CA THR A 197 -22.70 -19.64 8.52
C THR A 197 -22.19 -21.02 8.93
N GLU A 198 -20.90 -21.15 9.24
CA GLU A 198 -20.26 -22.40 9.65
C GLU A 198 -19.04 -22.14 10.54
N SER A 199 -18.54 -23.17 11.21
CA SER A 199 -17.29 -23.08 11.95
C SER A 199 -16.14 -22.72 11.02
N CYS A 200 -15.51 -21.58 11.27
CA CYS A 200 -14.44 -21.05 10.42
C CYS A 200 -13.43 -20.23 11.21
N ASN A 201 -12.33 -19.88 10.58
CA ASN A 201 -11.41 -18.86 11.07
C ASN A 201 -11.63 -17.57 10.26
N LEU A 202 -12.26 -16.58 10.88
CA LEU A 202 -12.42 -15.25 10.30
C LEU A 202 -11.19 -14.40 10.61
N VAL A 203 -10.59 -13.81 9.58
CA VAL A 203 -9.50 -12.83 9.70
C VAL A 203 -10.00 -11.52 9.11
N TRP A 204 -9.74 -10.42 9.80
CA TRP A 204 -10.05 -9.09 9.27
C TRP A 204 -8.95 -8.10 9.62
N GLU A 205 -8.91 -7.04 8.84
CA GLU A 205 -8.10 -5.87 9.14
C GLU A 205 -8.89 -4.60 8.83
N LEU A 206 -8.58 -3.57 9.58
CA LEU A 206 -9.18 -2.26 9.40
C LEU A 206 -8.19 -1.14 9.66
N ARG A 207 -8.47 0.01 9.04
CA ARG A 207 -7.73 1.25 9.25
C ARG A 207 -8.70 2.42 9.29
N VAL A 208 -8.55 3.31 10.26
CA VAL A 208 -9.30 4.56 10.31
C VAL A 208 -8.36 5.72 10.01
N LEU A 209 -8.63 6.43 8.93
CA LEU A 209 -7.87 7.63 8.59
C LEU A 209 -8.32 8.79 9.47
N GLY A 210 -7.34 9.40 10.15
CA GLY A 210 -7.54 10.53 11.05
C GLY A 210 -7.70 10.17 12.53
N TRP A 211 -7.51 8.88 12.92
CA TRP A 211 -7.43 8.42 14.33
C TRP A 211 -8.59 8.86 15.24
N ASP A 212 -8.42 8.74 16.55
CA ASP A 212 -9.38 9.19 17.58
C ASP A 212 -10.79 8.60 17.43
N VAL A 213 -10.86 7.30 17.19
CA VAL A 213 -12.11 6.53 17.24
C VAL A 213 -11.97 5.41 18.27
N THR A 214 -13.08 4.92 18.77
CA THR A 214 -13.11 3.71 19.60
C THR A 214 -13.46 2.51 18.72
N TYR A 215 -12.68 1.42 18.85
CA TYR A 215 -12.88 0.17 18.12
C TYR A 215 -13.10 -0.98 19.10
N GLY A 216 -14.07 -1.83 18.82
CA GLY A 216 -14.33 -3.08 19.50
C GLY A 216 -14.83 -4.15 18.53
N ALA A 217 -14.74 -5.41 18.94
CA ALA A 217 -15.23 -6.54 18.16
C ALA A 217 -15.85 -7.59 19.07
N GLU A 218 -16.99 -8.14 18.67
CA GLU A 218 -17.72 -9.18 19.40
C GLU A 218 -18.29 -10.23 18.44
N PHE A 219 -18.38 -11.45 18.91
CA PHE A 219 -19.10 -12.52 18.22
C PHE A 219 -20.47 -12.70 18.88
N VAL A 220 -21.52 -12.61 18.08
CA VAL A 220 -22.90 -12.81 18.48
C VAL A 220 -23.37 -14.14 17.90
N PRO A 221 -23.58 -15.19 18.72
CA PRO A 221 -24.11 -16.47 18.27
C PRO A 221 -25.51 -16.34 17.65
N GLY A 222 -25.84 -17.23 16.71
CA GLY A 222 -27.16 -17.28 16.11
C GLY A 222 -28.21 -17.96 16.99
N ALA A 223 -27.80 -18.73 18.00
CA ALA A 223 -28.71 -19.40 18.94
C ALA A 223 -29.27 -18.39 19.96
N GLU A 224 -30.57 -18.52 20.29
CA GLU A 224 -31.25 -17.59 21.22
C GLU A 224 -30.66 -17.60 22.62
N ASP A 225 -30.10 -18.71 23.08
CA ASP A 225 -29.44 -18.86 24.40
C ASP A 225 -27.91 -18.61 24.35
N GLY A 226 -27.39 -18.15 23.19
CA GLY A 226 -25.96 -17.94 22.99
C GLY A 226 -25.43 -16.70 23.66
N TYR A 227 -24.31 -16.83 24.40
CA TYR A 227 -23.62 -15.67 25.00
C TYR A 227 -22.74 -14.95 23.99
N THR A 228 -22.87 -13.63 23.93
CA THR A 228 -21.95 -12.79 23.14
C THR A 228 -20.52 -12.90 23.68
N VAL A 229 -19.58 -13.19 22.78
CA VAL A 229 -18.16 -13.29 23.11
C VAL A 229 -17.44 -12.01 22.73
N ILE A 230 -16.81 -11.35 23.69
CA ILE A 230 -15.96 -10.17 23.41
C ILE A 230 -14.65 -10.65 22.79
N VAL A 231 -14.48 -10.41 21.48
CA VAL A 231 -13.24 -10.74 20.74
C VAL A 231 -12.19 -9.66 20.96
N GLN A 232 -12.60 -8.41 20.92
CA GLN A 232 -11.76 -7.25 21.20
C GLN A 232 -12.51 -6.27 22.09
N LYS A 233 -12.01 -6.04 23.30
CA LYS A 233 -12.56 -4.97 24.17
C LYS A 233 -12.45 -3.63 23.47
N ALA A 234 -13.49 -2.83 23.61
CA ALA A 234 -13.50 -1.46 23.08
C ALA A 234 -12.29 -0.66 23.58
N ARG A 235 -11.49 -0.14 22.65
CA ARG A 235 -10.33 0.69 22.93
C ARG A 235 -10.23 1.85 21.96
N LYS A 236 -9.65 2.95 22.41
CA LYS A 236 -9.38 4.10 21.53
C LYS A 236 -8.19 3.78 20.63
N LEU A 237 -8.31 4.08 19.33
CA LEU A 237 -7.24 4.04 18.35
C LEU A 237 -6.59 5.43 18.28
N ILE A 238 -5.29 5.51 18.51
CA ILE A 238 -4.52 6.76 18.55
C ILE A 238 -3.38 6.74 17.55
N ALA A 239 -2.81 7.90 17.25
CA ALA A 239 -1.79 8.07 16.22
C ALA A 239 -0.46 7.31 16.48
N THR A 240 -0.21 6.89 17.71
CA THR A 240 0.93 6.07 18.11
C THR A 240 0.71 4.58 17.94
N ASP A 241 -0.54 4.15 17.67
CA ASP A 241 -0.86 2.76 17.40
C ASP A 241 -0.37 2.35 15.99
N GLU A 242 -0.33 1.03 15.77
CA GLU A 242 -0.14 0.52 14.42
C GLU A 242 -1.28 1.02 13.51
N PRO A 243 -0.94 1.48 12.29
CA PRO A 243 -1.92 2.11 11.42
C PRO A 243 -3.01 1.16 10.91
N VAL A 244 -2.75 -0.15 10.93
CA VAL A 244 -3.70 -1.19 10.54
C VAL A 244 -3.93 -2.10 11.72
N VAL A 245 -5.18 -2.19 12.17
CA VAL A 245 -5.60 -3.14 13.19
C VAL A 245 -5.97 -4.44 12.51
N LYS A 246 -5.31 -5.54 12.89
CA LYS A 246 -5.56 -6.88 12.35
C LYS A 246 -5.95 -7.81 13.49
N ASN A 247 -7.04 -8.55 13.31
CA ASN A 247 -7.53 -9.52 14.27
C ASN A 247 -8.01 -10.79 13.55
N SER A 248 -8.13 -11.87 14.31
CA SER A 248 -8.75 -13.11 13.86
C SER A 248 -9.57 -13.73 14.98
N PHE A 249 -10.61 -14.48 14.61
CA PHE A 249 -11.42 -15.23 15.55
C PHE A 249 -11.85 -16.55 14.93
N LYS A 250 -11.61 -17.63 15.68
CA LYS A 250 -12.10 -18.96 15.30
C LYS A 250 -13.48 -19.17 15.91
N THR A 251 -14.50 -19.27 15.06
CA THR A 251 -15.86 -19.52 15.48
C THR A 251 -16.08 -21.02 15.64
N GLY A 252 -16.81 -21.41 16.70
CA GLY A 252 -17.29 -22.78 16.89
C GLY A 252 -18.69 -22.98 16.30
N ASP A 253 -19.48 -21.90 16.29
CA ASP A 253 -20.88 -21.90 15.95
C ASP A 253 -21.22 -20.91 14.84
N THR A 254 -22.44 -21.00 14.32
CA THR A 254 -23.03 -19.99 13.42
C THR A 254 -23.37 -18.71 14.19
N GLY A 255 -23.35 -17.55 13.52
CA GLY A 255 -23.62 -16.27 14.15
C GLY A 255 -23.12 -15.12 13.30
N LYS A 256 -22.67 -14.06 13.95
CA LYS A 256 -22.03 -12.92 13.27
C LYS A 256 -20.91 -12.33 14.10
N ILE A 257 -19.86 -11.86 13.45
CA ILE A 257 -18.88 -10.93 14.06
C ILE A 257 -19.38 -9.53 13.83
N VAL A 258 -19.42 -8.74 14.91
CA VAL A 258 -19.79 -7.31 14.88
C VAL A 258 -18.56 -6.49 15.22
N LEU A 259 -18.06 -5.75 14.23
CA LEU A 259 -16.99 -4.77 14.43
C LEU A 259 -17.65 -3.41 14.67
N THR A 260 -17.36 -2.79 15.79
CA THR A 260 -17.94 -1.49 16.11
C THR A 260 -16.87 -0.41 16.08
N ILE A 261 -17.10 0.63 15.28
CA ILE A 261 -16.26 1.82 15.20
C ILE A 261 -17.08 3.02 15.66
N ASP A 262 -16.67 3.66 16.76
CA ASP A 262 -17.34 4.81 17.35
C ASP A 262 -16.50 6.07 17.14
N ASN A 263 -17.03 7.00 16.35
CA ASN A 263 -16.41 8.28 16.06
C ASN A 263 -17.00 9.36 16.99
N THR A 264 -16.42 9.53 18.14
CA THR A 264 -16.84 10.56 19.11
C THR A 264 -16.36 11.98 18.73
N THR A 265 -15.63 12.15 17.62
CA THR A 265 -15.10 13.45 17.21
C THR A 265 -16.09 14.25 16.37
N SER A 266 -15.84 15.56 16.24
CA SER A 266 -16.63 16.47 15.37
C SER A 266 -16.30 16.38 13.89
N LYS A 267 -15.34 15.51 13.49
CA LYS A 267 -14.91 15.36 12.09
C LYS A 267 -15.31 14.00 11.54
N LYS A 268 -15.72 13.97 10.27
CA LYS A 268 -15.92 12.70 9.56
C LYS A 268 -14.61 11.91 9.49
N LYS A 269 -14.71 10.60 9.57
CA LYS A 269 -13.58 9.67 9.45
C LYS A 269 -13.79 8.74 8.25
N LYS A 270 -12.70 8.34 7.61
CA LYS A 270 -12.74 7.29 6.58
C LYS A 270 -12.24 6.00 7.19
N LEU A 271 -13.07 4.97 7.16
CA LEU A 271 -12.76 3.61 7.53
C LEU A 271 -12.46 2.82 6.27
N LEU A 272 -11.37 2.08 6.29
CA LEU A 272 -10.99 1.05 5.32
C LEU A 272 -11.04 -0.27 6.06
N TYR A 273 -11.70 -1.28 5.50
CA TYR A 273 -11.67 -2.63 6.08
C TYR A 273 -11.82 -3.71 5.02
N ARG A 274 -11.32 -4.88 5.34
CA ARG A 274 -11.56 -6.13 4.61
C ARG A 274 -11.52 -7.30 5.56
N TYR A 275 -12.13 -8.40 5.15
CA TYR A 275 -12.11 -9.65 5.91
C TYR A 275 -12.03 -10.85 4.97
N LYS A 276 -11.63 -11.98 5.53
CA LYS A 276 -11.55 -13.26 4.84
C LYS A 276 -12.00 -14.40 5.77
N ILE A 277 -12.87 -15.25 5.27
CA ILE A 277 -13.31 -16.47 5.95
C ILE A 277 -12.40 -17.59 5.47
N LYS A 278 -11.67 -18.23 6.40
CA LYS A 278 -10.82 -19.40 6.13
C LYS A 278 -11.53 -20.64 6.67
N THR A 279 -12.01 -21.48 5.79
CA THR A 279 -12.55 -22.78 6.16
C THR A 279 -11.43 -23.77 6.49
N SER A 280 -11.73 -24.79 7.32
CA SER A 280 -10.73 -25.78 7.77
C SER A 280 -10.06 -26.54 6.62
N THR A 281 -10.67 -26.56 5.43
CA THR A 281 -10.15 -27.24 4.24
C THR A 281 -8.95 -26.48 3.61
N GLU A 282 -8.90 -25.17 3.70
CA GLU A 282 -7.77 -24.38 3.16
C GLU A 282 -6.48 -24.47 3.99
N SER A 283 -6.59 -24.81 5.28
CA SER A 283 -5.42 -24.97 6.15
C SER A 283 -4.60 -26.24 5.85
N ILE A 284 -5.17 -27.22 5.17
CA ILE A 284 -4.51 -28.51 4.85
C ILE A 284 -3.63 -28.39 3.59
N LEU A 285 -3.92 -27.46 2.68
CA LEU A 285 -3.20 -27.30 1.40
C LEU A 285 -1.90 -26.46 1.48
N ARG A 286 -1.61 -25.87 2.63
CA ARG A 286 -0.38 -25.07 2.84
C ARG A 286 0.75 -25.78 3.60
N VAL A 287 0.74 -27.12 3.64
CA VAL A 287 1.93 -27.85 4.11
C VAL A 287 3.01 -27.75 3.04
N PRO A 288 4.17 -27.14 3.32
CA PRO A 288 5.21 -26.98 2.31
C PRO A 288 5.69 -28.37 1.87
N LEU A 289 5.67 -28.62 0.57
CA LEU A 289 6.12 -29.86 -0.09
C LEU A 289 7.59 -30.26 0.22
N LYS A 290 8.31 -29.51 1.06
CA LYS A 290 9.67 -29.85 1.50
C LYS A 290 9.76 -31.07 2.41
N ASN A 291 8.66 -31.49 3.05
CA ASN A 291 8.69 -32.65 3.97
C ASN A 291 8.29 -34.00 3.36
N ILE A 292 7.83 -34.02 2.10
CA ILE A 292 7.40 -35.27 1.45
C ILE A 292 8.57 -36.04 0.83
N LYS A 293 9.68 -35.37 0.49
CA LYS A 293 10.87 -36.03 -0.11
C LYS A 293 11.74 -36.81 0.90
N LEU A 294 11.59 -36.61 2.20
CA LEU A 294 12.43 -37.32 3.21
C LEU A 294 11.88 -38.69 3.59
N ASN A 295 10.58 -38.98 3.39
CA ASN A 295 10.01 -40.26 3.77
C ASN A 295 10.04 -41.35 2.67
N LEU A 296 10.30 -40.96 1.43
CA LEU A 296 10.44 -41.95 0.34
C LEU A 296 11.86 -42.56 0.25
N LYS A 297 12.90 -41.82 0.67
CA LYS A 297 14.26 -42.36 0.73
C LYS A 297 14.55 -43.34 1.87
N ARG A 298 13.68 -43.45 2.88
CA ARG A 298 13.83 -44.41 3.99
C ARG A 298 13.17 -45.78 3.75
N ARG A 299 12.40 -45.93 2.64
CA ARG A 299 11.77 -47.24 2.31
C ARG A 299 12.55 -48.06 1.28
N GLU A 300 13.49 -47.47 0.55
CA GLU A 300 14.28 -48.21 -0.46
C GLU A 300 15.56 -48.84 0.08
N THR A 301 16.04 -48.45 1.27
CA THR A 301 17.26 -49.03 1.86
C THR A 301 17.03 -50.24 2.76
N ARG A 302 15.81 -50.82 2.80
CA ARG A 302 15.50 -52.04 3.58
C ARG A 302 15.14 -53.27 2.75
N LYS A 303 15.46 -53.30 1.45
CA LYS A 303 15.17 -54.45 0.57
C LYS A 303 16.39 -55.07 -0.10
N CYS A 304 17.60 -54.85 0.39
CA CYS A 304 18.78 -55.55 -0.09
C CYS A 304 19.65 -56.00 1.10
N SER A 305 19.18 -56.99 1.85
CA SER A 305 20.01 -57.88 2.68
C SER A 305 19.12 -59.02 3.21
N SER A 306 18.97 -60.02 2.41
CA SER A 306 18.78 -61.43 2.80
C SER A 306 18.98 -62.32 1.57
#